data_92acd22d2336076e4870235512eacf68
#
_entry.id   92acd22d2336076e4870235512eacf68
#
_cell.length_a   1.000
_cell.length_b   1.000
_cell.length_c   1.000
_cell.angle_alpha   90.00
_cell.angle_beta   90.00
_cell.angle_gamma   90.00
#
_symmetry.space_group_name_H-M   'P 1'
#
loop_
_entity.id
_entity.type
_entity.pdbx_description
1 polymer ?
#
loop_
_entity_poly.entity_id
_entity_poly.type
_entity_poly.pdbx_seq_one_letter_code
_entity_poly.pdbx_strand_id
1 'polypeptide(L)'
;MLPWWDLPILIGLGLLAGGLAGLLGIGGGLIFAPLLLWLDLPAHQALATSSFAIVPTALAGTIIHLRGGRIPLRPAAGIGVAAFASALLFGGLADRAAGWMLLAMQTVLYVVLAFCVRERPATDDSTDEVSTPVSWLAGVGCIAGWTAGMLGLGGGLVMVPLMSGPLSVPIHQAVRLSTVAVLCSASAASLQFVHEGRGIPLMGLL
;
A
#
# COMPACT_ATOMS: atom_id res chain seq x y z
N MET A 1 1.51 -17.66 -21.00
CA MET A 1 0.25 -17.00 -21.43
C MET A 1 -0.85 -17.59 -20.58
N LEU A 2 -1.49 -16.76 -19.75
CA LEU A 2 -2.62 -17.21 -18.95
C LEU A 2 -3.77 -17.59 -19.87
N PRO A 3 -4.39 -18.77 -19.67
CA PRO A 3 -5.53 -19.16 -20.46
C PRO A 3 -6.70 -18.21 -20.20
N TRP A 4 -7.45 -17.87 -21.23
CA TRP A 4 -8.54 -16.87 -21.19
C TRP A 4 -9.68 -17.23 -20.23
N TRP A 5 -9.80 -18.48 -19.81
CA TRP A 5 -10.78 -18.92 -18.82
C TRP A 5 -10.42 -18.52 -17.37
N ASP A 6 -9.16 -18.12 -17.10
CA ASP A 6 -8.77 -17.60 -15.78
C ASP A 6 -9.14 -16.10 -15.60
N LEU A 7 -9.48 -15.42 -16.70
CA LEU A 7 -9.84 -14.00 -16.68
C LEU A 7 -11.01 -13.67 -15.74
N PRO A 8 -12.14 -14.41 -15.75
CA PRO A 8 -13.25 -14.15 -14.82
C PRO A 8 -12.85 -14.35 -13.35
N ILE A 9 -11.98 -15.32 -13.09
CA ILE A 9 -11.49 -15.60 -11.74
C ILE A 9 -10.60 -14.44 -11.27
N LEU A 10 -9.69 -13.96 -12.11
CA LEU A 10 -8.82 -12.82 -11.80
C LEU A 10 -9.63 -11.56 -11.57
N ILE A 11 -10.65 -11.26 -12.39
CA ILE A 11 -11.54 -10.12 -12.20
C ILE A 11 -12.31 -10.25 -10.89
N GLY A 12 -12.85 -11.41 -10.57
CA GLY A 12 -13.58 -11.67 -9.32
C GLY A 12 -12.69 -11.49 -8.09
N LEU A 13 -11.47 -12.03 -8.11
CA LEU A 13 -10.48 -11.87 -7.05
C LEU A 13 -10.01 -10.42 -6.93
N GLY A 14 -9.81 -9.73 -8.06
CA GLY A 14 -9.46 -8.31 -8.10
C GLY A 14 -10.53 -7.42 -7.45
N LEU A 15 -11.82 -7.67 -7.77
CA LEU A 15 -12.95 -6.94 -7.18
C LEU A 15 -13.05 -7.18 -5.67
N LEU A 16 -12.90 -8.43 -5.22
CA LEU A 16 -12.92 -8.76 -3.80
C LEU A 16 -11.73 -8.13 -3.07
N ALA A 17 -10.53 -8.29 -3.61
CA ALA A 17 -9.32 -7.72 -3.02
C ALA A 17 -9.37 -6.18 -3.02
N GLY A 18 -9.81 -5.56 -4.10
CA GLY A 18 -9.98 -4.11 -4.20
C GLY A 18 -11.04 -3.57 -3.24
N GLY A 19 -12.18 -4.26 -3.08
CA GLY A 19 -13.22 -3.90 -2.14
C GLY A 19 -12.74 -3.96 -0.68
N LEU A 20 -12.08 -5.06 -0.29
CA LEU A 20 -11.49 -5.20 1.04
C LEU A 20 -10.37 -4.17 1.28
N ALA A 21 -9.53 -3.94 0.29
CA ALA A 21 -8.47 -2.95 0.36
C ALA A 21 -9.01 -1.52 0.57
N GLY A 22 -10.09 -1.17 -0.12
CA GLY A 22 -10.75 0.13 0.02
C GLY A 22 -11.37 0.33 1.40
N LEU A 23 -12.01 -0.71 1.95
CA LEU A 23 -12.60 -0.67 3.29
C LEU A 23 -11.55 -0.55 4.40
N LEU A 24 -10.43 -1.26 4.26
CA LEU A 24 -9.37 -1.30 5.27
C LEU A 24 -8.33 -0.20 5.12
N GLY A 25 -8.30 0.52 4.00
CA GLY A 25 -7.29 1.53 3.70
C GLY A 25 -5.87 0.97 3.53
N ILE A 26 -5.74 -0.34 3.30
CA ILE A 26 -4.46 -1.08 3.26
C ILE A 26 -3.85 -1.09 1.86
N GLY A 27 -4.62 -0.72 0.83
CA GLY A 27 -4.13 -0.64 -0.55
C GLY A 27 -4.04 -1.97 -1.31
N GLY A 28 -4.58 -3.07 -0.77
CA GLY A 28 -4.71 -4.36 -1.48
C GLY A 28 -3.45 -5.22 -1.58
N GLY A 29 -2.26 -4.68 -1.33
CA GLY A 29 -1.00 -5.40 -1.47
C GLY A 29 -0.87 -6.65 -0.60
N LEU A 30 -1.59 -6.67 0.54
CA LEU A 30 -1.68 -7.85 1.40
C LEU A 30 -2.26 -9.07 0.67
N ILE A 31 -3.18 -8.86 -0.24
CA ILE A 31 -3.91 -9.93 -0.93
C ILE A 31 -3.30 -10.21 -2.30
N PHE A 32 -2.97 -9.16 -3.06
CA PHE A 32 -2.47 -9.32 -4.43
C PHE A 32 -1.12 -10.01 -4.51
N ALA A 33 -0.17 -9.66 -3.65
CA ALA A 33 1.17 -10.24 -3.72
C ALA A 33 1.16 -11.77 -3.44
N PRO A 34 0.56 -12.29 -2.36
CA PRO A 34 0.45 -13.73 -2.15
C PRO A 34 -0.36 -14.46 -3.23
N LEU A 35 -1.42 -13.81 -3.75
CA LEU A 35 -2.24 -14.39 -4.80
C LEU A 35 -1.44 -14.60 -6.09
N LEU A 36 -0.64 -13.61 -6.49
CA LEU A 36 0.20 -13.69 -7.67
C LEU A 36 1.33 -14.71 -7.51
N LEU A 37 1.85 -14.87 -6.29
CA LEU A 37 2.82 -15.92 -5.97
C LEU A 37 2.19 -17.30 -6.06
N TRP A 38 0.93 -17.44 -5.66
CA TRP A 38 0.20 -18.71 -5.78
C TRP A 38 -0.09 -19.10 -7.24
N LEU A 39 -0.12 -18.11 -8.14
CA LEU A 39 -0.19 -18.31 -9.59
C LEU A 39 1.18 -18.60 -10.24
N ASP A 40 2.18 -19.01 -9.43
CA ASP A 40 3.54 -19.35 -9.86
C ASP A 40 4.32 -18.21 -10.55
N LEU A 41 3.94 -16.94 -10.31
CA LEU A 41 4.74 -15.82 -10.79
C LEU A 41 6.05 -15.71 -9.99
N PRO A 42 7.18 -15.41 -10.65
CA PRO A 42 8.43 -15.09 -9.96
C PRO A 42 8.23 -13.93 -8.97
N ALA A 43 8.89 -13.99 -7.80
CA ALA A 43 8.71 -13.02 -6.72
C ALA A 43 8.78 -11.56 -7.19
N HIS A 44 9.77 -11.20 -7.99
CA HIS A 44 9.92 -9.84 -8.53
C HIS A 44 8.74 -9.41 -9.39
N GLN A 45 8.20 -10.32 -10.22
CA GLN A 45 7.05 -10.02 -11.07
C GLN A 45 5.76 -9.93 -10.26
N ALA A 46 5.56 -10.81 -9.28
CA ALA A 46 4.40 -10.79 -8.41
C ALA A 46 4.33 -9.49 -7.60
N LEU A 47 5.44 -9.08 -6.99
CA LEU A 47 5.52 -7.84 -6.20
C LEU A 47 5.34 -6.58 -7.06
N ALA A 48 5.96 -6.55 -8.25
CA ALA A 48 5.78 -5.44 -9.19
C ALA A 48 4.34 -5.36 -9.71
N THR A 49 3.75 -6.50 -10.11
CA THR A 49 2.38 -6.56 -10.64
C THR A 49 1.35 -6.17 -9.57
N SER A 50 1.57 -6.55 -8.29
CA SER A 50 0.70 -6.13 -7.20
C SER A 50 0.69 -4.60 -7.03
N SER A 51 1.82 -3.92 -7.22
CA SER A 51 1.88 -2.46 -7.16
C SER A 51 0.98 -1.79 -8.21
N PHE A 52 0.93 -2.34 -9.44
CA PHE A 52 0.02 -1.83 -10.48
C PHE A 52 -1.45 -2.01 -10.10
N ALA A 53 -1.82 -3.13 -9.50
CA ALA A 53 -3.18 -3.40 -9.03
C ALA A 53 -3.61 -2.44 -7.89
N ILE A 54 -2.66 -1.99 -7.07
CA ILE A 54 -2.92 -1.08 -5.96
C ILE A 54 -3.26 0.34 -6.45
N VAL A 55 -2.67 0.81 -7.56
CA VAL A 55 -2.88 2.19 -8.05
C VAL A 55 -4.36 2.51 -8.29
N PRO A 56 -5.12 1.74 -9.08
CA PRO A 56 -6.53 2.05 -9.32
C PRO A 56 -7.38 1.93 -8.04
N THR A 57 -7.10 0.98 -7.15
CA THR A 57 -7.82 0.84 -5.88
C THR A 57 -7.57 2.02 -4.94
N ALA A 58 -6.31 2.45 -4.80
CA ALA A 58 -5.93 3.61 -4.00
C ALA A 58 -6.46 4.92 -4.61
N LEU A 59 -6.51 5.03 -5.95
CA LEU A 59 -7.10 6.18 -6.65
C LEU A 59 -8.59 6.30 -6.34
N ALA A 60 -9.33 5.20 -6.47
CA ALA A 60 -10.76 5.17 -6.15
C ALA A 60 -11.02 5.56 -4.69
N GLY A 61 -10.28 4.98 -3.73
CA GLY A 61 -10.37 5.33 -2.32
C GLY A 61 -10.06 6.80 -2.05
N THR A 62 -9.01 7.33 -2.67
CA THR A 62 -8.62 8.74 -2.54
C THR A 62 -9.70 9.68 -3.08
N ILE A 63 -10.29 9.39 -4.26
CA ILE A 63 -11.36 10.18 -4.84
C ILE A 63 -12.60 10.21 -3.92
N ILE A 64 -13.00 9.07 -3.36
CA ILE A 64 -14.14 8.99 -2.44
C ILE A 64 -13.89 9.85 -1.20
N HIS A 65 -12.70 9.76 -0.60
CA HIS A 65 -12.36 10.54 0.58
C HIS A 65 -12.21 12.04 0.30
N LEU A 66 -11.65 12.41 -0.86
CA LEU A 66 -11.57 13.83 -1.30
C LEU A 66 -12.95 14.44 -1.53
N ARG A 67 -13.86 13.71 -2.20
CA ARG A 67 -15.25 14.17 -2.42
C ARG A 67 -16.01 14.35 -1.11
N GLY A 68 -15.69 13.57 -0.10
CA GLY A 68 -16.23 13.71 1.25
C GLY A 68 -15.70 14.91 2.03
N GLY A 69 -14.74 15.68 1.51
CA GLY A 69 -14.14 16.85 2.16
C GLY A 69 -13.38 16.54 3.47
N ARG A 70 -12.99 15.29 3.67
CA ARG A 70 -12.55 14.76 4.97
C ARG A 70 -11.04 14.51 5.06
N ILE A 71 -10.24 14.96 4.06
CA ILE A 71 -8.79 14.78 4.06
C ILE A 71 -8.11 16.08 4.45
N PRO A 72 -7.32 16.13 5.53
CA PRO A 72 -6.50 17.26 5.86
C PRO A 72 -5.33 17.35 4.84
N LEU A 73 -5.38 18.33 3.93
CA LEU A 73 -4.46 18.42 2.77
C LEU A 73 -2.99 18.55 3.17
N ARG A 74 -2.69 19.32 4.22
CA ARG A 74 -1.29 19.52 4.67
C ARG A 74 -0.63 18.22 5.17
N PRO A 75 -1.23 17.48 6.13
CA PRO A 75 -0.73 16.17 6.53
C PRO A 75 -0.68 15.17 5.36
N ALA A 76 -1.71 15.15 4.51
CA ALA A 76 -1.78 14.24 3.36
C ALA A 76 -0.66 14.50 2.35
N ALA A 77 -0.35 15.76 2.06
CA ALA A 77 0.77 16.13 1.17
C ALA A 77 2.12 15.72 1.77
N GLY A 78 2.35 16.00 3.07
CA GLY A 78 3.60 15.66 3.73
C GLY A 78 3.90 14.15 3.71
N ILE A 79 2.89 13.35 4.06
CA ILE A 79 3.03 11.88 4.08
C ILE A 79 3.12 11.31 2.65
N GLY A 80 2.35 11.87 1.70
CA GLY A 80 2.34 11.44 0.30
C GLY A 80 3.67 11.70 -0.40
N VAL A 81 4.24 12.91 -0.23
CA VAL A 81 5.56 13.26 -0.81
C VAL A 81 6.66 12.39 -0.22
N ALA A 82 6.68 12.19 1.09
CA ALA A 82 7.67 11.35 1.75
C ALA A 82 7.55 9.88 1.27
N ALA A 83 6.32 9.36 1.16
CA ALA A 83 6.07 8.01 0.67
C ALA A 83 6.47 7.84 -0.81
N PHE A 84 6.18 8.85 -1.65
CA PHE A 84 6.57 8.85 -3.06
C PHE A 84 8.09 8.82 -3.24
N ALA A 85 8.80 9.75 -2.59
CA ALA A 85 10.25 9.84 -2.67
C ALA A 85 10.95 8.58 -2.17
N SER A 86 10.49 8.06 -1.02
CA SER A 86 11.02 6.82 -0.45
C SER A 86 10.76 5.61 -1.36
N ALA A 87 9.56 5.49 -1.94
CA ALA A 87 9.23 4.40 -2.85
C ALA A 87 10.09 4.40 -4.13
N LEU A 88 10.38 5.58 -4.69
CA LEU A 88 11.30 5.70 -5.83
C LEU A 88 12.72 5.25 -5.48
N LEU A 89 13.23 5.71 -4.33
CA LEU A 89 14.59 5.39 -3.90
C LEU A 89 14.76 3.88 -3.66
N PHE A 90 13.83 3.29 -2.92
CA PHE A 90 13.93 1.89 -2.53
C PHE A 90 13.41 0.92 -3.60
N GLY A 91 12.56 1.36 -4.52
CA GLY A 91 12.14 0.56 -5.68
C GLY A 91 13.33 0.16 -6.55
N GLY A 92 14.28 1.09 -6.80
CA GLY A 92 15.50 0.79 -7.53
C GLY A 92 16.48 -0.13 -6.77
N LEU A 93 16.41 -0.17 -5.42
CA LEU A 93 17.20 -1.12 -4.64
C LEU A 93 16.63 -2.54 -4.65
N ALA A 94 15.32 -2.67 -4.82
CA ALA A 94 14.65 -3.96 -4.85
C ALA A 94 15.15 -4.87 -5.99
N ASP A 95 15.64 -4.29 -7.08
CA ASP A 95 16.21 -5.03 -8.20
C ASP A 95 17.49 -5.79 -7.83
N ARG A 96 18.26 -5.25 -6.89
CA ARG A 96 19.51 -5.84 -6.43
C ARG A 96 19.29 -6.93 -5.35
N ALA A 97 18.09 -6.99 -4.79
CA ALA A 97 17.75 -7.96 -3.77
C ALA A 97 17.37 -9.30 -4.40
N ALA A 98 17.83 -10.41 -3.82
CA ALA A 98 17.39 -11.73 -4.25
C ALA A 98 15.90 -11.92 -3.97
N GLY A 99 15.16 -12.58 -4.87
CA GLY A 99 13.70 -12.79 -4.73
C GLY A 99 13.30 -13.44 -3.39
N TRP A 100 14.07 -14.42 -2.91
CA TRP A 100 13.83 -15.04 -1.60
C TRP A 100 13.97 -14.04 -0.44
N MET A 101 14.86 -13.06 -0.56
CA MET A 101 15.08 -12.04 0.47
C MET A 101 13.86 -11.09 0.55
N LEU A 102 13.28 -10.71 -0.58
CA LEU A 102 12.06 -9.91 -0.64
C LEU A 102 10.88 -10.66 0.01
N LEU A 103 10.73 -11.95 -0.30
CA LEU A 103 9.70 -12.80 0.31
C LEU A 103 9.91 -12.98 1.82
N ALA A 104 11.15 -13.17 2.28
CA ALA A 104 11.47 -13.24 3.69
C ALA A 104 11.13 -11.93 4.41
N MET A 105 11.52 -10.78 3.85
CA MET A 105 11.17 -9.46 4.39
C MET A 105 9.65 -9.26 4.45
N GLN A 106 8.92 -9.65 3.42
CA GLN A 106 7.46 -9.58 3.38
C GLN A 106 6.83 -10.47 4.46
N THR A 107 7.31 -11.70 4.63
CA THR A 107 6.84 -12.62 5.66
C THR A 107 7.10 -12.07 7.06
N VAL A 108 8.31 -11.59 7.31
CA VAL A 108 8.66 -10.95 8.61
C VAL A 108 7.75 -9.75 8.87
N LEU A 109 7.51 -8.91 7.87
CA LEU A 109 6.62 -7.77 8.00
C LEU A 109 5.20 -8.20 8.38
N TYR A 110 4.65 -9.24 7.74
CA TYR A 110 3.31 -9.76 8.07
C TYR A 110 3.24 -10.32 9.48
N VAL A 111 4.27 -11.06 9.92
CA VAL A 111 4.36 -11.60 11.28
C VAL A 111 4.43 -10.48 12.30
N VAL A 112 5.30 -9.49 12.08
CA VAL A 112 5.41 -8.32 12.97
C VAL A 112 4.08 -7.59 13.07
N LEU A 113 3.41 -7.34 11.95
CA LEU A 113 2.10 -6.66 11.95
C LEU A 113 1.03 -7.48 12.66
N ALA A 114 1.00 -8.80 12.47
CA ALA A 114 0.07 -9.69 13.16
C ALA A 114 0.21 -9.61 14.70
N PHE A 115 1.43 -9.46 15.21
CA PHE A 115 1.67 -9.26 16.65
C PHE A 115 1.48 -7.81 17.11
N CYS A 116 1.69 -6.83 16.23
CA CYS A 116 1.55 -5.41 16.57
C CYS A 116 0.10 -4.92 16.50
N VAL A 117 -0.77 -5.56 15.69
CA VAL A 117 -2.20 -5.25 15.62
C VAL A 117 -2.88 -5.76 16.89
N ARG A 118 -2.88 -4.93 17.92
CA ARG A 118 -3.62 -5.18 19.14
C ARG A 118 -4.95 -4.44 19.06
N GLU A 119 -6.03 -5.13 19.40
CA GLU A 119 -7.34 -4.49 19.52
C GLU A 119 -7.25 -3.32 20.51
N ARG A 120 -7.42 -2.10 19.99
CA ARG A 120 -7.60 -0.94 20.83
C ARG A 120 -9.08 -0.58 20.83
N PRO A 121 -9.67 -0.30 22.01
CA PRO A 121 -11.01 0.22 22.05
C PRO A 121 -11.08 1.48 21.19
N ALA A 122 -12.15 1.58 20.39
CA ALA A 122 -12.40 2.75 19.56
C ALA A 122 -12.42 3.98 20.48
N THR A 123 -11.38 4.80 20.41
CA THR A 123 -11.35 6.10 21.07
C THR A 123 -12.38 6.99 20.40
N ASP A 124 -13.22 7.59 21.21
CA ASP A 124 -14.33 8.45 20.86
C ASP A 124 -13.96 9.47 19.78
N ASP A 125 -14.78 9.55 18.73
CA ASP A 125 -14.57 10.24 17.45
C ASP A 125 -14.60 11.80 17.56
N SER A 126 -14.27 12.38 18.71
CA SER A 126 -14.60 13.76 19.03
C SER A 126 -13.63 14.85 18.58
N THR A 127 -12.54 14.55 17.88
CA THR A 127 -11.67 15.61 17.34
C THR A 127 -11.21 15.33 15.92
N ASP A 128 -11.72 16.12 14.96
CA ASP A 128 -11.35 16.08 13.52
C ASP A 128 -9.94 16.67 13.25
N GLU A 129 -9.19 17.09 14.26
CA GLU A 129 -7.87 17.69 14.08
C GLU A 129 -6.75 16.68 14.29
N VAL A 130 -5.93 16.47 13.24
CA VAL A 130 -4.66 15.75 13.35
C VAL A 130 -3.67 16.67 14.09
N SER A 131 -3.56 16.52 15.40
CA SER A 131 -2.60 17.28 16.23
C SER A 131 -1.14 16.82 16.06
N THR A 132 -0.92 15.76 15.29
CA THR A 132 0.40 15.17 15.07
C THR A 132 1.25 16.06 14.15
N PRO A 133 2.50 16.41 14.52
CA PRO A 133 3.40 17.16 13.65
C PRO A 133 3.62 16.48 12.31
N VAL A 134 3.62 17.25 11.21
CA VAL A 134 3.79 16.74 9.84
C VAL A 134 5.12 15.96 9.69
N SER A 135 6.15 16.30 10.48
CA SER A 135 7.43 15.59 10.48
C SER A 135 7.30 14.11 10.86
N TRP A 136 6.50 13.80 11.88
CA TRP A 136 6.24 12.40 12.27
C TRP A 136 5.45 11.63 11.21
N LEU A 137 4.47 12.31 10.61
CA LEU A 137 3.70 11.73 9.50
C LEU A 137 4.59 11.49 8.27
N ALA A 138 5.53 12.39 7.98
CA ALA A 138 6.51 12.18 6.93
C ALA A 138 7.41 10.97 7.21
N GLY A 139 7.82 10.76 8.47
CA GLY A 139 8.55 9.56 8.90
C GLY A 139 7.77 8.26 8.61
N VAL A 140 6.47 8.24 8.95
CA VAL A 140 5.59 7.12 8.61
C VAL A 140 5.49 6.94 7.08
N GLY A 141 5.40 8.05 6.33
CA GLY A 141 5.43 8.06 4.86
C GLY A 141 6.71 7.43 4.29
N CYS A 142 7.87 7.74 4.87
CA CYS A 142 9.14 7.13 4.46
C CYS A 142 9.14 5.60 4.66
N ILE A 143 8.69 5.13 5.82
CA ILE A 143 8.60 3.68 6.10
C ILE A 143 7.62 3.00 5.12
N ALA A 144 6.48 3.63 4.88
CA ALA A 144 5.50 3.11 3.94
C ALA A 144 6.01 3.10 2.50
N GLY A 145 6.72 4.15 2.07
CA GLY A 145 7.34 4.20 0.77
C GLY A 145 8.44 3.15 0.60
N TRP A 146 9.23 2.90 1.64
CA TRP A 146 10.20 1.82 1.66
C TRP A 146 9.52 0.45 1.44
N THR A 147 8.46 0.15 2.19
CA THR A 147 7.71 -1.11 2.00
C THR A 147 7.03 -1.20 0.64
N ALA A 148 6.52 -0.08 0.11
CA ALA A 148 5.93 -0.03 -1.22
C ALA A 148 6.97 -0.29 -2.32
N GLY A 149 8.13 0.37 -2.26
CA GLY A 149 9.19 0.23 -3.24
C GLY A 149 9.87 -1.14 -3.21
N MET A 150 10.17 -1.66 -2.03
CA MET A 150 10.85 -2.96 -1.88
C MET A 150 9.90 -4.14 -2.07
N LEU A 151 8.72 -4.09 -1.47
CA LEU A 151 7.84 -5.26 -1.33
C LEU A 151 6.56 -5.18 -2.19
N GLY A 152 6.34 -4.08 -2.90
CA GLY A 152 5.16 -3.94 -3.75
C GLY A 152 3.82 -3.93 -3.00
N LEU A 153 3.83 -3.61 -1.70
CA LEU A 153 2.66 -3.68 -0.81
C LEU A 153 1.85 -2.37 -0.75
N GLY A 154 2.31 -1.32 -1.44
CA GLY A 154 1.65 0.00 -1.40
C GLY A 154 1.81 0.76 -0.09
N GLY A 155 2.45 0.19 0.94
CA GLY A 155 2.74 0.85 2.22
C GLY A 155 1.57 1.01 3.19
N GLY A 156 0.33 0.91 2.76
CA GLY A 156 -0.87 1.15 3.59
C GLY A 156 -0.98 0.22 4.80
N LEU A 157 -0.56 -1.03 4.62
CA LEU A 157 -0.55 -2.04 5.67
C LEU A 157 0.25 -1.61 6.92
N VAL A 158 1.33 -0.89 6.71
CA VAL A 158 2.23 -0.42 7.79
C VAL A 158 1.77 0.93 8.35
N MET A 159 1.19 1.78 7.50
CA MET A 159 0.81 3.15 7.87
C MET A 159 -0.30 3.19 8.91
N VAL A 160 -1.37 2.42 8.71
CA VAL A 160 -2.52 2.46 9.62
C VAL A 160 -2.12 2.11 11.05
N PRO A 161 -1.45 0.98 11.34
CA PRO A 161 -1.02 0.66 12.70
C PRO A 161 0.04 1.62 13.25
N LEU A 162 0.95 2.17 12.42
CA LEU A 162 1.93 3.15 12.88
C LEU A 162 1.28 4.50 13.23
N MET A 163 0.24 4.92 12.52
CA MET A 163 -0.49 6.15 12.83
C MET A 163 -1.42 5.97 14.03
N SER A 164 -2.18 4.89 14.07
CA SER A 164 -3.15 4.64 15.14
C SER A 164 -2.49 4.18 16.45
N GLY A 165 -1.29 3.58 16.37
CA GLY A 165 -0.54 3.10 17.53
C GLY A 165 0.24 4.23 18.22
N PRO A 166 1.51 4.45 17.87
CA PRO A 166 2.38 5.39 18.56
C PRO A 166 1.98 6.86 18.38
N LEU A 167 1.35 7.21 17.26
CA LEU A 167 0.95 8.61 16.99
C LEU A 167 -0.46 8.96 17.47
N SER A 168 -1.21 7.96 17.95
CA SER A 168 -2.58 8.14 18.48
C SER A 168 -3.53 8.86 17.51
N VAL A 169 -3.31 8.73 16.20
CA VAL A 169 -4.20 9.28 15.18
C VAL A 169 -5.47 8.43 15.15
N PRO A 170 -6.68 9.04 15.15
CA PRO A 170 -7.92 8.31 15.01
C PRO A 170 -7.92 7.41 13.78
N ILE A 171 -8.42 6.18 13.92
CA ILE A 171 -8.31 5.14 12.87
C ILE A 171 -8.92 5.59 11.54
N HIS A 172 -10.03 6.32 11.58
CA HIS A 172 -10.69 6.86 10.39
C HIS A 172 -9.82 7.88 9.65
N GLN A 173 -9.07 8.70 10.37
CA GLN A 173 -8.13 9.65 9.78
C GLN A 173 -6.86 8.94 9.28
N ALA A 174 -6.37 7.95 10.02
CA ALA A 174 -5.25 7.12 9.59
C ALA A 174 -5.56 6.41 8.25
N VAL A 175 -6.77 5.84 8.11
CA VAL A 175 -7.23 5.22 6.85
C VAL A 175 -7.31 6.23 5.71
N ARG A 176 -7.85 7.43 5.94
CA ARG A 176 -7.95 8.49 4.91
C ARG A 176 -6.57 8.98 4.46
N LEU A 177 -5.65 9.21 5.39
CA LEU A 177 -4.28 9.63 5.09
C LEU A 177 -3.49 8.50 4.40
N SER A 178 -3.70 7.25 4.83
CA SER A 178 -3.02 6.11 4.23
C SER A 178 -3.42 5.91 2.77
N THR A 179 -4.69 6.10 2.38
CA THR A 179 -5.10 5.93 0.98
C THR A 179 -4.40 6.90 0.04
N VAL A 180 -4.22 8.17 0.45
CA VAL A 180 -3.47 9.17 -0.33
C VAL A 180 -1.99 8.76 -0.45
N ALA A 181 -1.39 8.38 0.65
CA ALA A 181 0.00 7.99 0.66
C ALA A 181 0.27 6.69 -0.10
N VAL A 182 -0.67 5.72 -0.02
CA VAL A 182 -0.63 4.49 -0.83
C VAL A 182 -0.71 4.82 -2.31
N LEU A 183 -1.58 5.75 -2.72
CA LEU A 183 -1.65 6.19 -4.11
C LEU A 183 -0.30 6.75 -4.58
N CYS A 184 0.32 7.62 -3.77
CA CYS A 184 1.62 8.22 -4.09
C CYS A 184 2.74 7.15 -4.15
N SER A 185 2.84 6.31 -3.13
CA SER A 185 3.90 5.29 -3.05
C SER A 185 3.75 4.17 -4.08
N ALA A 186 2.51 3.70 -4.32
CA ALA A 186 2.25 2.67 -5.33
C ALA A 186 2.48 3.21 -6.75
N SER A 187 2.11 4.47 -7.02
CA SER A 187 2.42 5.12 -8.31
C SER A 187 3.93 5.24 -8.53
N ALA A 188 4.68 5.66 -7.50
CA ALA A 188 6.14 5.74 -7.56
C ALA A 188 6.78 4.36 -7.80
N ALA A 189 6.37 3.34 -7.04
CA ALA A 189 6.86 1.97 -7.20
C ALA A 189 6.52 1.42 -8.58
N SER A 190 5.30 1.64 -9.07
CA SER A 190 4.86 1.21 -10.40
C SER A 190 5.69 1.85 -11.51
N LEU A 191 5.98 3.16 -11.42
CA LEU A 191 6.85 3.85 -12.36
C LEU A 191 8.24 3.25 -12.39
N GLN A 192 8.82 2.96 -11.23
CA GLN A 192 10.12 2.34 -11.11
C GLN A 192 10.14 0.94 -11.74
N PHE A 193 9.14 0.12 -11.44
CA PHE A 193 9.04 -1.24 -11.96
C PHE A 193 8.77 -1.29 -13.46
N VAL A 194 8.06 -0.32 -14.04
CA VAL A 194 7.95 -0.16 -15.50
C VAL A 194 9.31 0.15 -16.12
N HIS A 195 10.04 1.09 -15.53
CA HIS A 195 11.36 1.48 -16.02
C HIS A 195 12.34 0.29 -16.01
N GLU A 196 12.21 -0.59 -15.03
CA GLU A 196 13.05 -1.78 -14.89
C GLU A 196 12.51 -3.02 -15.64
N GLY A 197 11.33 -2.91 -16.27
CA GLY A 197 10.73 -4.00 -17.06
C GLY A 197 10.27 -5.21 -16.23
N ARG A 198 10.04 -5.03 -14.93
CA ARG A 198 9.76 -6.12 -13.98
C ARG A 198 8.30 -6.53 -13.85
N GLY A 199 7.37 -5.68 -14.15
CA GLY A 199 5.94 -5.94 -13.94
C GLY A 199 5.21 -6.35 -15.22
N ILE A 200 4.04 -6.96 -15.05
CA ILE A 200 3.07 -7.16 -16.11
C ILE A 200 1.93 -6.14 -15.89
N PRO A 201 2.04 -4.91 -16.43
CA PRO A 201 1.09 -3.84 -16.12
C PRO A 201 -0.35 -4.22 -16.47
N LEU A 202 -0.54 -4.93 -17.59
CA LEU A 202 -1.86 -5.36 -18.02
C LEU A 202 -2.54 -6.30 -17.02
N MET A 203 -1.77 -7.20 -16.41
CA MET A 203 -2.30 -8.15 -15.41
C MET A 203 -2.62 -7.48 -14.08
N GLY A 204 -1.92 -6.40 -13.73
CA GLY A 204 -2.17 -5.65 -12.51
C GLY A 204 -3.33 -4.65 -12.64
N LEU A 205 -3.75 -4.30 -13.87
CA LEU A 205 -4.84 -3.36 -14.15
C LEU A 205 -6.18 -4.05 -14.42
N LEU A 206 -6.18 -5.36 -14.67
CA LEU A 206 -7.39 -6.19 -14.79
C LEU A 206 -7.92 -6.60 -13.43
#